data_b51316de982960ff02a76213fde92ca0
#
_entry.id   b51316de982960ff02a76213fde92ca0
#
_cell.length_a   1.000
_cell.length_b   1.000
_cell.length_c   1.000
_cell.angle_alpha   90.00
_cell.angle_beta   90.00
_cell.angle_gamma   90.00
#
_symmetry.space_group_name_H-M   'P 1'
#
loop_
_entity.id
_entity.type
_entity.pdbx_description
1 polymer ?
#
loop_
_entity_poly.entity_id
_entity_poly.type
_entity_poly.pdbx_seq_one_letter_code
_entity_poly.pdbx_strand_id
1 'polypeptide(L)'
;MTQTLPSPEESEDWGKVTLFGRLYIPEETVEDVFPESERDAPPAKLYVAVRCHETIYREKAIVSDEPTGPGSYNATVNIPKKMVRGTIELRPYLVRTRDRSTDGQYAGQKNFRLASGTIYSVIVDLPPGEKPPAIDGEEVSFSRAAHLPEGDKLYYLDFRNEKRPKLWINSDHPRITDILQSQGSVGAEARMRDVILDEISYGVWSQLIVRAACAIDKDGDVEHEWQQTVVETFARNLYEVDDVSEAAHKLRADVDDPETLPHLMERIDRELQEYIDPRTQLINLMEEGLRI
;
A
#
# COMPACT_ATOMS: atom_id res chain seq x y z
N MET A 1 3.84 5.59 6.46
CA MET A 1 3.90 4.51 7.45
C MET A 1 2.62 3.72 7.33
N THR A 2 2.69 2.49 6.87
CA THR A 2 1.51 1.63 6.68
C THR A 2 1.43 0.70 7.88
N GLN A 3 0.28 0.63 8.53
CA GLN A 3 0.05 -0.27 9.65
C GLN A 3 -1.00 -1.29 9.22
N THR A 4 -0.64 -2.56 9.19
CA THR A 4 -1.57 -3.67 8.94
C THR A 4 -2.23 -4.06 10.26
N LEU A 5 -3.55 -4.16 10.27
CA LEU A 5 -4.27 -4.72 11.42
C LEU A 5 -4.02 -6.24 11.49
N PRO A 6 -4.04 -6.83 12.70
CA PRO A 6 -3.89 -8.28 12.83
C PRO A 6 -4.93 -9.02 11.99
N SER A 7 -4.49 -10.16 11.45
CA SER A 7 -5.23 -11.04 10.52
C SER A 7 -6.63 -11.39 11.02
N PRO A 8 -7.63 -11.57 10.14
CA PRO A 8 -9.02 -11.84 10.49
C PRO A 8 -9.27 -13.15 11.24
N GLU A 9 -8.29 -14.04 11.32
CA GLU A 9 -8.44 -15.37 11.93
C GLU A 9 -8.68 -15.34 13.45
N GLU A 10 -8.43 -14.22 14.13
CA GLU A 10 -8.68 -14.09 15.57
C GLU A 10 -10.01 -13.41 15.95
N SER A 11 -10.75 -12.82 14.99
CA SER A 11 -12.11 -12.35 15.26
C SER A 11 -12.90 -12.18 13.96
N GLU A 12 -13.72 -13.15 13.60
CA GLU A 12 -14.65 -13.08 12.46
C GLU A 12 -15.68 -11.94 12.56
N ASP A 13 -15.77 -11.22 13.65
CA ASP A 13 -16.78 -10.18 13.85
C ASP A 13 -16.27 -8.95 14.61
N TRP A 14 -15.27 -8.22 14.03
CA TRP A 14 -15.03 -6.89 14.55
C TRP A 14 -16.10 -5.91 14.02
N GLY A 15 -16.96 -5.44 14.89
CA GLY A 15 -17.97 -4.43 14.50
C GLY A 15 -17.36 -3.04 14.25
N LYS A 16 -16.20 -2.73 14.88
CA LYS A 16 -15.55 -1.43 14.87
C LYS A 16 -14.07 -1.57 15.22
N VAL A 17 -13.19 -0.88 14.49
CA VAL A 17 -11.78 -0.72 14.87
C VAL A 17 -11.55 0.66 15.49
N THR A 18 -10.73 0.71 16.54
CA THR A 18 -10.28 1.96 17.15
C THR A 18 -8.77 2.10 16.96
N LEU A 19 -8.38 3.14 16.24
CA LEU A 19 -6.98 3.46 15.98
C LEU A 19 -6.53 4.56 16.94
N PHE A 20 -5.35 4.40 17.53
CA PHE A 20 -4.72 5.38 18.40
C PHE A 20 -3.45 5.90 17.74
N GLY A 21 -3.27 7.21 17.78
CA GLY A 21 -2.10 7.87 17.22
C GLY A 21 -1.70 9.08 18.04
N ARG A 22 -0.47 9.54 17.85
CA ARG A 22 0.01 10.81 18.37
C ARG A 22 0.37 11.73 17.21
N LEU A 23 -0.21 12.92 17.19
CA LEU A 23 0.07 13.98 16.22
C LEU A 23 0.91 15.06 16.90
N TYR A 24 1.85 15.62 16.18
CA TYR A 24 2.67 16.73 16.65
C TYR A 24 2.52 17.92 15.73
N ILE A 25 2.22 19.09 16.30
CA ILE A 25 2.20 20.37 15.59
C ILE A 25 3.48 21.12 15.98
N PRO A 26 4.42 21.31 15.02
CA PRO A 26 5.61 22.15 15.24
C PRO A 26 5.25 23.62 15.54
N GLU A 27 6.06 24.30 16.32
CA GLU A 27 5.92 25.73 16.58
C GLU A 27 6.02 26.54 15.29
N GLU A 28 6.95 26.19 14.42
CA GLU A 28 7.13 26.76 13.09
C GLU A 28 5.85 26.71 12.25
N THR A 29 5.09 25.61 12.31
CA THR A 29 3.81 25.51 11.59
C THR A 29 2.80 26.55 12.08
N VAL A 30 2.76 26.85 13.39
CA VAL A 30 1.86 27.87 13.95
C VAL A 30 2.33 29.25 13.55
N GLU A 31 3.63 29.49 13.54
CA GLU A 31 4.23 30.74 13.09
C GLU A 31 3.95 31.05 11.61
N ASP A 32 3.99 30.03 10.76
CA ASP A 32 3.75 30.14 9.32
C ASP A 32 2.29 30.47 8.97
N VAL A 33 1.33 29.92 9.74
CA VAL A 33 -0.10 29.99 9.37
C VAL A 33 -0.90 31.02 10.18
N PHE A 34 -0.33 31.53 11.30
CA PHE A 34 -0.99 32.53 12.15
C PHE A 34 -0.14 33.78 12.34
N PRO A 35 -0.78 34.96 12.30
CA PRO A 35 -0.13 36.20 12.71
C PRO A 35 0.20 36.18 14.21
N GLU A 36 1.19 36.94 14.64
CA GLU A 36 1.70 36.99 16.02
C GLU A 36 0.58 37.13 17.06
N SER A 37 -0.42 37.96 16.77
CA SER A 37 -1.55 38.23 17.69
C SER A 37 -2.49 37.00 17.91
N GLU A 38 -2.35 35.94 17.15
CA GLU A 38 -3.16 34.72 17.28
C GLU A 38 -2.32 33.49 17.70
N ARG A 39 -0.99 33.59 17.84
CA ARG A 39 -0.10 32.46 18.13
C ARG A 39 -0.25 31.91 19.54
N ASP A 40 -0.55 32.74 20.53
CA ASP A 40 -0.75 32.35 21.93
C ASP A 40 -2.02 31.49 22.12
N ALA A 41 -3.06 31.79 21.35
CA ALA A 41 -4.33 31.04 21.38
C ALA A 41 -4.88 30.86 19.96
N PRO A 42 -4.27 29.97 19.15
CA PRO A 42 -4.61 29.84 17.75
C PRO A 42 -6.07 29.42 17.54
N PRO A 43 -6.85 30.20 16.75
CA PRO A 43 -8.24 29.90 16.47
C PRO A 43 -8.36 28.76 15.45
N ALA A 44 -7.90 27.59 15.86
CA ALA A 44 -7.86 26.40 15.05
C ALA A 44 -8.37 25.18 15.81
N LYS A 45 -8.70 24.14 15.06
CA LYS A 45 -8.95 22.79 15.54
C LYS A 45 -8.17 21.80 14.71
N LEU A 46 -7.74 20.72 15.37
CA LEU A 46 -7.06 19.60 14.75
C LEU A 46 -8.04 18.44 14.59
N TYR A 47 -8.13 17.88 13.40
CA TYR A 47 -8.89 16.66 13.17
C TYR A 47 -8.16 15.72 12.20
N VAL A 48 -8.51 14.44 12.25
CA VAL A 48 -8.10 13.43 11.28
C VAL A 48 -9.27 13.19 10.33
N ALA A 49 -9.06 13.42 9.04
CA ALA A 49 -10.00 13.00 8.00
C ALA A 49 -9.76 11.52 7.72
N VAL A 50 -10.86 10.76 7.70
CA VAL A 50 -10.91 9.35 7.35
C VAL A 50 -11.54 9.23 5.98
N ARG A 51 -10.91 8.53 5.05
CA ARG A 51 -11.43 8.27 3.71
C ARG A 51 -11.24 6.81 3.35
N CYS A 52 -12.30 6.21 2.80
CA CYS A 52 -12.23 4.94 2.11
C CYS A 52 -12.74 5.20 0.68
N HIS A 53 -11.88 4.97 -0.31
CA HIS A 53 -12.21 5.24 -1.70
C HIS A 53 -13.20 4.22 -2.23
N GLU A 54 -13.06 2.96 -1.85
CA GLU A 54 -13.87 1.84 -2.32
C GLU A 54 -15.34 1.94 -1.90
N THR A 55 -15.61 2.54 -0.74
CA THR A 55 -16.99 2.72 -0.24
C THR A 55 -17.47 4.18 -0.27
N ILE A 56 -16.62 5.11 -0.75
CA ILE A 56 -16.89 6.55 -0.72
C ILE A 56 -17.11 7.07 0.72
N TYR A 57 -16.70 6.30 1.73
CA TYR A 57 -16.84 6.68 3.13
C TYR A 57 -15.93 7.85 3.47
N ARG A 58 -16.51 8.84 4.17
CA ARG A 58 -15.78 10.01 4.66
C ARG A 58 -16.25 10.35 6.05
N GLU A 59 -15.32 10.43 6.97
CA GLU A 59 -15.56 10.77 8.37
C GLU A 59 -14.46 11.72 8.87
N LYS A 60 -14.66 12.33 10.02
CA LYS A 60 -13.66 13.13 10.71
C LYS A 60 -13.64 12.80 12.20
N ALA A 61 -12.47 12.53 12.73
CA ALA A 61 -12.23 12.42 14.15
C ALA A 61 -11.64 13.75 14.67
N ILE A 62 -12.32 14.42 15.58
CA ILE A 62 -11.80 15.63 16.22
C ILE A 62 -10.73 15.19 17.22
N VAL A 63 -9.55 15.78 17.11
CA VAL A 63 -8.39 15.50 17.97
C VAL A 63 -8.24 16.60 19.02
N SER A 64 -8.40 17.84 18.61
CA SER A 64 -8.37 19.00 19.50
C SER A 64 -9.33 20.08 18.99
N ASP A 65 -10.04 20.71 19.93
CA ASP A 65 -10.84 21.89 19.67
C ASP A 65 -10.03 23.18 19.94
N GLU A 66 -10.59 24.33 19.54
CA GLU A 66 -9.99 25.64 19.73
C GLU A 66 -9.74 25.95 21.23
N PRO A 67 -8.60 26.53 21.58
CA PRO A 67 -7.45 26.86 20.73
C PRO A 67 -6.57 25.60 20.50
N THR A 68 -6.01 25.45 19.28
CA THR A 68 -5.04 24.39 18.99
C THR A 68 -3.70 24.98 18.59
N GLY A 69 -2.75 24.96 19.50
CA GLY A 69 -1.39 25.48 19.34
C GLY A 69 -0.32 24.41 19.08
N PRO A 70 0.97 24.76 19.23
CA PRO A 70 2.07 23.80 19.09
C PRO A 70 1.98 22.72 20.16
N GLY A 71 2.45 21.50 19.85
CA GLY A 71 2.53 20.42 20.83
C GLY A 71 2.05 19.07 20.32
N SER A 72 1.95 18.12 21.25
CA SER A 72 1.53 16.73 20.98
C SER A 72 0.07 16.51 21.34
N TYR A 73 -0.67 15.86 20.45
CA TYR A 73 -2.09 15.57 20.58
C TYR A 73 -2.34 14.07 20.38
N ASN A 74 -3.10 13.45 21.27
CA ASN A 74 -3.51 12.07 21.13
C ASN A 74 -4.76 12.01 20.25
N ALA A 75 -4.67 11.25 19.15
CA ALA A 75 -5.78 11.03 18.24
C ALA A 75 -6.41 9.65 18.49
N THR A 76 -7.73 9.62 18.51
CA THR A 76 -8.51 8.37 18.54
C THR A 76 -9.47 8.39 17.36
N VAL A 77 -9.35 7.40 16.48
CA VAL A 77 -10.18 7.26 15.27
C VAL A 77 -10.98 5.98 15.37
N ASN A 78 -12.30 6.09 15.29
CA ASN A 78 -13.22 4.95 15.33
C ASN A 78 -13.77 4.69 13.93
N ILE A 79 -13.60 3.49 13.42
CA ILE A 79 -13.99 3.12 12.07
C ILE A 79 -14.94 1.92 12.11
N PRO A 80 -16.23 2.06 11.73
CA PRO A 80 -17.16 0.95 11.65
C PRO A 80 -16.83 0.03 10.47
N LYS A 81 -16.69 -1.28 10.70
CA LYS A 81 -16.38 -2.28 9.66
C LYS A 81 -17.31 -2.19 8.45
N LYS A 82 -18.61 -2.10 8.69
CA LYS A 82 -19.62 -2.07 7.63
C LYS A 82 -19.54 -0.88 6.67
N MET A 83 -18.79 0.15 7.03
CA MET A 83 -18.67 1.39 6.26
C MET A 83 -17.42 1.43 5.38
N VAL A 84 -16.52 0.46 5.51
CA VAL A 84 -15.21 0.50 4.86
C VAL A 84 -14.85 -0.83 4.21
N ARG A 85 -14.04 -0.78 3.15
CA ARG A 85 -13.47 -1.89 2.43
C ARG A 85 -12.05 -1.51 1.98
N GLY A 86 -11.19 -2.52 1.73
CA GLY A 86 -9.86 -2.29 1.17
C GLY A 86 -9.01 -1.37 2.02
N THR A 87 -8.62 -0.21 1.50
CA THR A 87 -7.70 0.71 2.15
C THR A 87 -8.40 1.97 2.67
N ILE A 88 -8.07 2.35 3.91
CA ILE A 88 -8.50 3.60 4.53
C ILE A 88 -7.34 4.57 4.59
N GLU A 89 -7.55 5.79 4.16
CA GLU A 89 -6.61 6.90 4.32
C GLU A 89 -6.98 7.74 5.54
N LEU A 90 -5.98 8.03 6.37
CA LEU A 90 -6.07 8.92 7.52
C LEU A 90 -5.17 10.12 7.28
N ARG A 91 -5.73 11.33 7.27
CA ARG A 91 -4.94 12.54 7.09
C ARG A 91 -5.27 13.60 8.14
N PRO A 92 -4.30 14.07 8.94
CA PRO A 92 -4.51 15.15 9.87
C PRO A 92 -4.59 16.52 9.16
N TYR A 93 -5.49 17.38 9.67
CA TYR A 93 -5.67 18.73 9.19
C TYR A 93 -5.81 19.71 10.36
N LEU A 94 -5.09 20.82 10.27
CA LEU A 94 -5.31 22.01 11.09
C LEU A 94 -6.25 22.96 10.33
N VAL A 95 -7.36 23.35 10.95
CA VAL A 95 -8.43 24.12 10.30
C VAL A 95 -8.83 25.31 11.14
N ARG A 96 -8.93 26.48 10.50
CA ARG A 96 -9.35 27.73 11.12
C ARG A 96 -10.79 27.67 11.62
N THR A 97 -11.03 28.16 12.84
CA THR A 97 -12.35 28.08 13.48
C THR A 97 -13.12 29.42 13.43
N ARG A 98 -12.43 30.56 13.21
CA ARG A 98 -13.03 31.90 13.19
C ARG A 98 -12.62 32.69 11.96
N ASP A 99 -13.51 33.57 11.50
CA ASP A 99 -13.19 34.55 10.49
C ASP A 99 -12.29 35.64 11.06
N ARG A 100 -11.43 36.17 10.22
CA ARG A 100 -10.61 37.34 10.49
C ARG A 100 -10.50 38.20 9.24
N SER A 101 -10.58 39.51 9.40
CA SER A 101 -10.15 40.45 8.36
C SER A 101 -8.62 40.37 8.24
N THR A 102 -8.11 39.98 7.08
CA THR A 102 -6.68 39.87 6.81
C THR A 102 -6.25 40.81 5.71
N ASP A 103 -5.01 41.21 5.73
CA ASP A 103 -4.30 41.93 4.67
C ASP A 103 -3.86 41.03 3.50
N GLY A 104 -4.34 39.81 3.47
CA GLY A 104 -4.07 38.83 2.42
C GLY A 104 -2.85 37.92 2.67
N GLN A 105 -2.08 38.15 3.72
CA GLN A 105 -0.88 37.34 4.02
C GLN A 105 -1.23 35.99 4.66
N TYR A 106 -2.33 35.88 5.43
CA TYR A 106 -2.78 34.70 6.13
C TYR A 106 -4.19 34.27 5.71
N ALA A 107 -4.49 32.98 5.77
CA ALA A 107 -5.83 32.48 5.52
C ALA A 107 -6.80 32.94 6.61
N GLY A 108 -7.75 33.85 6.25
CA GLY A 108 -8.62 34.52 7.21
C GLY A 108 -10.01 33.91 7.38
N GLN A 109 -10.47 33.03 6.49
CA GLN A 109 -11.84 32.53 6.53
C GLN A 109 -11.99 31.30 7.41
N LYS A 110 -13.08 31.23 8.15
CA LYS A 110 -13.49 30.05 8.89
C LYS A 110 -13.57 28.83 7.98
N ASN A 111 -13.18 27.67 8.50
CA ASN A 111 -13.08 26.39 7.82
C ASN A 111 -11.99 26.28 6.74
N PHE A 112 -11.14 27.28 6.57
CA PHE A 112 -9.96 27.12 5.73
C PHE A 112 -8.97 26.16 6.39
N ARG A 113 -8.43 25.29 5.56
CA ARG A 113 -7.36 24.38 5.91
C ARG A 113 -6.05 25.17 5.97
N LEU A 114 -5.43 25.19 7.13
CA LEU A 114 -4.19 25.93 7.41
C LEU A 114 -2.96 25.06 7.17
N ALA A 115 -3.01 23.81 7.64
CA ALA A 115 -1.94 22.85 7.45
C ALA A 115 -2.51 21.44 7.29
N SER A 116 -1.71 20.54 6.72
CA SER A 116 -2.00 19.11 6.60
C SER A 116 -0.77 18.27 6.90
N GLY A 117 -0.96 17.18 7.63
CA GLY A 117 0.11 16.22 7.89
C GLY A 117 0.17 15.10 6.86
N THR A 118 1.07 14.17 7.11
CA THR A 118 1.29 12.95 6.29
C THR A 118 0.03 12.08 6.25
N ILE A 119 -0.20 11.43 5.12
CA ILE A 119 -1.25 10.43 4.96
C ILE A 119 -0.77 9.12 5.58
N TYR A 120 -1.63 8.49 6.37
CA TYR A 120 -1.44 7.14 6.88
C TYR A 120 -2.47 6.23 6.23
N SER A 121 -2.03 5.10 5.71
CA SER A 121 -2.90 4.09 5.11
C SER A 121 -3.09 2.92 6.08
N VAL A 122 -4.32 2.45 6.19
CA VAL A 122 -4.70 1.28 7.00
C VAL A 122 -5.47 0.33 6.10
N ILE A 123 -4.95 -0.87 5.93
CA ILE A 123 -5.63 -1.93 5.18
C ILE A 123 -6.59 -2.64 6.13
N VAL A 124 -7.89 -2.62 5.82
CA VAL A 124 -8.96 -3.20 6.66
C VAL A 124 -9.49 -4.52 6.12
N ASP A 125 -9.58 -4.64 4.82
CA ASP A 125 -9.89 -5.88 4.12
C ASP A 125 -8.92 -5.97 2.95
N LEU A 126 -8.19 -7.06 2.87
CA LEU A 126 -7.58 -7.45 1.61
C LEU A 126 -8.69 -8.03 0.74
N PRO A 127 -8.78 -7.70 -0.55
CA PRO A 127 -9.62 -8.44 -1.46
C PRO A 127 -9.39 -9.94 -1.30
N PRO A 128 -10.41 -10.79 -1.47
CA PRO A 128 -10.20 -12.23 -1.45
C PRO A 128 -9.12 -12.58 -2.48
N GLY A 129 -7.96 -13.03 -2.02
CA GLY A 129 -6.77 -13.28 -2.82
C GLY A 129 -5.59 -12.33 -2.60
N GLU A 130 -5.78 -11.16 -2.02
CA GLU A 130 -4.70 -10.20 -1.73
C GLU A 130 -4.18 -10.30 -0.28
N LYS A 131 -3.69 -11.46 0.14
CA LYS A 131 -2.66 -11.45 1.17
C LYS A 131 -1.37 -11.02 0.47
N PRO A 132 -0.75 -9.86 0.85
CA PRO A 132 0.55 -9.55 0.29
C PRO A 132 1.46 -10.73 0.63
N PRO A 133 2.26 -11.21 -0.31
CA PRO A 133 3.23 -12.25 0.01
C PRO A 133 4.06 -11.75 1.17
N ALA A 134 4.34 -12.60 2.14
CA ALA A 134 5.26 -12.29 3.24
C ALA A 134 6.70 -12.21 2.71
N ILE A 135 6.92 -11.30 1.74
CA ILE A 135 8.21 -11.05 1.09
C ILE A 135 8.70 -9.69 1.55
N ASP A 136 9.79 -9.72 2.29
CA ASP A 136 10.49 -8.50 2.69
C ASP A 136 11.17 -7.88 1.48
N GLY A 137 10.84 -6.63 1.14
CA GLY A 137 11.51 -5.84 0.12
C GLY A 137 12.54 -4.88 0.73
N GLU A 138 13.74 -4.83 0.18
CA GLU A 138 14.79 -3.90 0.60
C GLU A 138 15.52 -3.31 -0.60
N GLU A 139 15.81 -2.01 -0.53
CA GLU A 139 16.62 -1.32 -1.52
C GLU A 139 18.11 -1.45 -1.17
N VAL A 140 18.93 -1.86 -2.16
CA VAL A 140 20.36 -2.04 -1.98
C VAL A 140 21.12 -1.79 -3.27
N SER A 141 22.34 -1.26 -3.18
CA SER A 141 23.22 -1.12 -4.34
C SER A 141 23.77 -2.49 -4.77
N PHE A 142 23.39 -2.96 -5.97
CA PHE A 142 23.84 -4.24 -6.51
C PHE A 142 25.33 -4.21 -6.83
N SER A 143 25.88 -3.08 -7.27
CA SER A 143 27.30 -2.91 -7.53
C SER A 143 28.18 -3.03 -6.27
N ARG A 144 27.60 -2.84 -5.08
CA ARG A 144 28.32 -2.90 -3.79
C ARG A 144 28.04 -4.19 -3.03
N ALA A 145 27.02 -4.94 -3.40
CA ALA A 145 26.58 -6.14 -2.69
C ALA A 145 27.06 -7.40 -3.41
N ALA A 146 28.22 -7.93 -3.02
CA ALA A 146 28.86 -9.08 -3.66
C ALA A 146 28.00 -10.36 -3.74
N HIS A 147 26.90 -10.43 -3.01
CA HIS A 147 25.99 -11.57 -2.99
C HIS A 147 24.78 -11.42 -3.93
N LEU A 148 24.64 -10.27 -4.60
CA LEU A 148 23.58 -9.97 -5.55
C LEU A 148 24.11 -10.05 -6.99
N PRO A 149 23.23 -10.23 -7.98
CA PRO A 149 23.63 -10.26 -9.37
C PRO A 149 24.27 -8.93 -9.79
N GLU A 150 25.39 -8.99 -10.48
CA GLU A 150 26.00 -7.82 -11.09
C GLU A 150 25.13 -7.27 -12.25
N GLY A 151 25.26 -5.96 -12.49
CA GLY A 151 24.71 -5.28 -13.65
C GLY A 151 23.40 -4.49 -13.40
N ASP A 152 22.78 -4.09 -14.50
CA ASP A 152 21.67 -3.12 -14.55
C ASP A 152 20.28 -3.78 -14.32
N LYS A 153 20.21 -4.76 -13.41
CA LYS A 153 18.93 -5.40 -13.08
C LYS A 153 18.11 -4.50 -12.16
N LEU A 154 16.82 -4.38 -12.44
CA LEU A 154 15.91 -3.57 -11.63
C LEU A 154 15.70 -4.16 -10.24
N TYR A 155 15.57 -5.46 -10.15
CA TYR A 155 15.34 -6.20 -8.91
C TYR A 155 15.92 -7.60 -8.97
N TYR A 156 15.96 -8.26 -7.80
CA TYR A 156 16.33 -9.67 -7.66
C TYR A 156 15.53 -10.30 -6.54
N LEU A 157 14.87 -11.43 -6.83
CA LEU A 157 14.15 -12.22 -5.86
C LEU A 157 15.05 -13.35 -5.36
N ASP A 158 15.40 -13.29 -4.09
CA ASP A 158 16.39 -14.14 -3.43
C ASP A 158 15.71 -15.27 -2.65
N PHE A 159 15.98 -16.51 -3.03
CA PHE A 159 15.47 -17.72 -2.40
C PHE A 159 16.51 -18.48 -1.59
N ARG A 160 17.66 -17.89 -1.25
CA ARG A 160 18.67 -18.57 -0.40
C ARG A 160 18.09 -18.94 0.97
N ASN A 161 17.11 -18.19 1.45
CA ASN A 161 16.25 -18.61 2.54
C ASN A 161 14.87 -18.99 1.98
N GLU A 162 14.67 -20.29 1.79
CA GLU A 162 13.42 -20.81 1.21
C GLU A 162 12.17 -20.52 2.05
N LYS A 163 12.34 -20.39 3.38
CA LYS A 163 11.23 -20.03 4.29
C LYS A 163 10.77 -18.59 4.15
N ARG A 164 11.68 -17.69 3.76
CA ARG A 164 11.44 -16.25 3.66
C ARG A 164 12.20 -15.69 2.45
N PRO A 165 11.64 -15.81 1.24
CA PRO A 165 12.20 -15.17 0.07
C PRO A 165 12.32 -13.66 0.30
N LYS A 166 13.35 -13.03 -0.27
CA LYS A 166 13.58 -11.61 -0.13
C LYS A 166 13.67 -10.92 -1.49
N LEU A 167 12.95 -9.82 -1.62
CA LEU A 167 13.00 -8.97 -2.81
C LEU A 167 14.05 -7.87 -2.59
N TRP A 168 15.06 -7.84 -3.44
CA TRP A 168 16.06 -6.79 -3.49
C TRP A 168 15.76 -5.86 -4.66
N ILE A 169 15.66 -4.56 -4.41
CA ILE A 169 15.47 -3.52 -5.42
C ILE A 169 16.82 -2.80 -5.59
N ASN A 170 17.26 -2.65 -6.84
CA ASN A 170 18.56 -2.08 -7.13
C ASN A 170 18.57 -0.56 -6.98
N SER A 171 19.28 -0.07 -5.97
CA SER A 171 19.45 1.37 -5.73
C SER A 171 20.55 2.04 -6.57
N ASP A 172 21.22 1.31 -7.47
CA ASP A 172 22.17 1.89 -8.42
C ASP A 172 21.49 2.71 -9.52
N HIS A 173 20.17 2.69 -9.57
CA HIS A 173 19.35 3.50 -10.46
C HIS A 173 18.66 4.64 -9.68
N PRO A 174 19.36 5.74 -9.35
CA PRO A 174 18.87 6.74 -8.42
C PRO A 174 17.53 7.33 -8.83
N ARG A 175 17.30 7.54 -10.15
CA ARG A 175 16.02 8.06 -10.64
C ARG A 175 14.85 7.11 -10.42
N ILE A 176 15.06 5.79 -10.50
CA ILE A 176 14.02 4.78 -10.20
C ILE A 176 13.76 4.75 -8.71
N THR A 177 14.81 4.75 -7.90
CA THR A 177 14.74 4.79 -6.45
C THR A 177 13.97 6.03 -5.96
N ASP A 178 14.30 7.21 -6.49
CA ASP A 178 13.61 8.47 -6.16
C ASP A 178 12.10 8.38 -6.46
N ILE A 179 11.73 7.79 -7.60
CA ILE A 179 10.33 7.59 -7.97
C ILE A 179 9.63 6.60 -7.02
N LEU A 180 10.27 5.46 -6.72
CA LEU A 180 9.70 4.46 -5.80
C LEU A 180 9.50 5.01 -4.38
N GLN A 181 10.39 5.89 -3.92
CA GLN A 181 10.30 6.55 -2.61
C GLN A 181 9.36 7.76 -2.60
N SER A 182 8.89 8.22 -3.76
CA SER A 182 8.02 9.39 -3.84
C SER A 182 6.71 9.18 -3.06
N GLN A 183 6.29 10.20 -2.31
CA GLN A 183 5.09 10.15 -1.45
C GLN A 183 3.83 10.71 -2.15
N GLY A 184 3.96 11.15 -3.39
CA GLY A 184 2.86 11.70 -4.18
C GLY A 184 1.80 10.64 -4.52
N SER A 185 0.53 11.02 -4.52
CA SER A 185 -0.60 10.17 -4.96
C SER A 185 -1.18 10.57 -6.32
N VAL A 186 -0.68 11.65 -6.91
CA VAL A 186 -1.16 12.19 -8.20
C VAL A 186 0.02 12.73 -9.01
N GLY A 187 -0.16 12.77 -10.34
CA GLY A 187 0.83 13.31 -11.26
C GLY A 187 1.83 12.28 -11.79
N ALA A 188 2.74 12.72 -12.65
CA ALA A 188 3.64 11.85 -13.42
C ALA A 188 4.49 10.89 -12.57
N GLU A 189 5.04 11.38 -11.45
CA GLU A 189 5.88 10.54 -10.58
C GLU A 189 5.08 9.43 -9.90
N ALA A 190 3.86 9.73 -9.42
CA ALA A 190 2.98 8.74 -8.83
C ALA A 190 2.62 7.65 -9.85
N ARG A 191 2.23 8.04 -11.07
CA ARG A 191 1.86 7.10 -12.14
C ARG A 191 3.06 6.29 -12.64
N MET A 192 4.24 6.90 -12.69
CA MET A 192 5.47 6.19 -13.03
C MET A 192 5.84 5.17 -11.94
N ARG A 193 5.67 5.52 -10.67
CA ARG A 193 5.87 4.58 -9.55
C ARG A 193 4.94 3.37 -9.67
N ASP A 194 3.65 3.59 -9.95
CA ASP A 194 2.67 2.53 -10.10
C ASP A 194 3.09 1.57 -11.22
N VAL A 195 3.50 2.08 -12.40
CA VAL A 195 4.00 1.26 -13.52
C VAL A 195 5.28 0.48 -13.17
N ILE A 196 6.23 1.09 -12.44
CA ILE A 196 7.46 0.39 -12.01
C ILE A 196 7.11 -0.73 -11.03
N LEU A 197 6.17 -0.50 -10.11
CA LEU A 197 5.71 -1.52 -9.17
C LEU A 197 5.00 -2.67 -9.89
N ASP A 198 4.20 -2.40 -10.92
CA ASP A 198 3.55 -3.42 -11.73
C ASP A 198 4.58 -4.31 -12.45
N GLU A 199 5.62 -3.71 -13.04
CA GLU A 199 6.70 -4.44 -13.71
C GLU A 199 7.45 -5.36 -12.73
N ILE A 200 7.79 -4.86 -11.54
CA ILE A 200 8.41 -5.66 -10.49
C ILE A 200 7.46 -6.76 -10.03
N SER A 201 6.21 -6.44 -9.78
CA SER A 201 5.19 -7.37 -9.27
C SER A 201 4.95 -8.50 -10.24
N TYR A 202 4.83 -8.21 -11.54
CA TYR A 202 4.64 -9.24 -12.56
C TYR A 202 5.75 -10.29 -12.55
N GLY A 203 7.00 -9.86 -12.56
CA GLY A 203 8.13 -10.77 -12.54
C GLY A 203 8.31 -11.51 -11.21
N VAL A 204 7.99 -10.87 -10.09
CA VAL A 204 8.01 -11.48 -8.75
C VAL A 204 6.93 -12.57 -8.64
N TRP A 205 5.66 -12.24 -8.96
CA TRP A 205 4.56 -13.19 -8.89
C TRP A 205 4.76 -14.39 -9.82
N SER A 206 5.22 -14.16 -11.05
CA SER A 206 5.52 -15.26 -11.98
C SER A 206 6.50 -16.27 -11.38
N GLN A 207 7.58 -15.79 -10.74
CA GLN A 207 8.55 -16.66 -10.09
C GLN A 207 7.97 -17.38 -8.86
N LEU A 208 7.18 -16.68 -8.04
CA LEU A 208 6.59 -17.24 -6.84
C LEU A 208 5.58 -18.32 -7.15
N ILE A 209 4.70 -18.12 -8.15
CA ILE A 209 3.69 -19.10 -8.55
C ILE A 209 4.38 -20.38 -9.03
N VAL A 210 5.36 -20.28 -9.92
CA VAL A 210 6.08 -21.45 -10.42
C VAL A 210 6.81 -22.18 -9.29
N ARG A 211 7.46 -21.47 -8.38
CA ARG A 211 8.17 -22.11 -7.26
C ARG A 211 7.23 -22.72 -6.24
N ALA A 212 6.09 -22.08 -5.95
CA ALA A 212 5.08 -22.66 -5.09
C ALA A 212 4.51 -23.94 -5.72
N ALA A 213 4.21 -23.91 -7.03
CA ALA A 213 3.74 -25.08 -7.78
C ALA A 213 4.71 -26.26 -7.69
N CYS A 214 6.02 -26.02 -7.87
CA CYS A 214 7.06 -27.04 -7.72
C CYS A 214 7.18 -27.59 -6.29
N ALA A 215 6.73 -26.86 -5.28
CA ALA A 215 6.82 -27.24 -3.87
C ALA A 215 5.59 -27.98 -3.36
N ILE A 216 4.48 -28.00 -4.10
CA ILE A 216 3.27 -28.73 -3.72
C ILE A 216 3.60 -30.23 -3.65
N ASP A 217 3.27 -30.88 -2.54
CA ASP A 217 3.49 -32.31 -2.36
C ASP A 217 2.34 -33.18 -2.94
N LYS A 218 2.36 -34.50 -2.69
CA LYS A 218 1.35 -35.45 -3.23
C LYS A 218 -0.03 -35.25 -2.61
N ASP A 219 -0.08 -34.68 -1.42
CA ASP A 219 -1.31 -34.44 -0.67
C ASP A 219 -1.90 -33.06 -0.98
N GLY A 220 -1.21 -32.25 -1.81
CA GLY A 220 -1.62 -30.90 -2.20
C GLY A 220 -1.12 -29.82 -1.25
N ASP A 221 -0.28 -30.17 -0.27
CA ASP A 221 0.24 -29.26 0.75
C ASP A 221 1.59 -28.65 0.33
N VAL A 222 1.97 -27.56 1.01
CA VAL A 222 3.26 -26.87 0.85
C VAL A 222 3.92 -26.63 2.20
N GLU A 223 5.26 -26.55 2.22
CA GLU A 223 6.02 -26.47 3.48
C GLU A 223 6.01 -25.08 4.11
N HIS A 224 5.98 -24.01 3.30
CA HIS A 224 6.22 -22.64 3.77
C HIS A 224 4.99 -21.77 3.62
N GLU A 225 4.79 -20.83 4.57
CA GLU A 225 3.65 -19.92 4.63
C GLU A 225 3.49 -19.08 3.33
N TRP A 226 4.58 -18.58 2.75
CA TRP A 226 4.50 -17.82 1.51
C TRP A 226 4.01 -18.67 0.33
N GLN A 227 4.38 -19.96 0.26
CA GLN A 227 3.90 -20.89 -0.77
C GLN A 227 2.40 -21.13 -0.61
N GLN A 228 1.94 -21.34 0.63
CA GLN A 228 0.53 -21.48 0.95
C GLN A 228 -0.25 -20.23 0.49
N THR A 229 0.24 -19.04 0.84
CA THR A 229 -0.37 -17.78 0.43
C THR A 229 -0.47 -17.67 -1.09
N VAL A 230 0.57 -18.04 -1.84
CA VAL A 230 0.59 -18.02 -3.32
C VAL A 230 -0.43 -18.99 -3.90
N VAL A 231 -0.47 -20.22 -3.41
CA VAL A 231 -1.41 -21.25 -3.87
C VAL A 231 -2.86 -20.81 -3.61
N GLU A 232 -3.17 -20.34 -2.40
CA GLU A 232 -4.50 -19.84 -2.04
C GLU A 232 -4.94 -18.65 -2.88
N THR A 233 -4.00 -17.78 -3.24
CA THR A 233 -4.29 -16.58 -4.03
C THR A 233 -4.59 -16.89 -5.49
N PHE A 234 -3.79 -17.75 -6.11
CA PHE A 234 -3.81 -17.88 -7.56
C PHE A 234 -4.37 -19.20 -8.09
N ALA A 235 -4.19 -20.34 -7.36
CA ALA A 235 -4.46 -21.65 -7.95
C ALA A 235 -5.92 -21.81 -8.43
N ARG A 236 -6.90 -21.31 -7.68
CA ARG A 236 -8.32 -21.40 -8.07
C ARG A 236 -8.61 -20.66 -9.37
N ASN A 237 -8.09 -19.48 -9.52
CA ASN A 237 -8.31 -18.64 -10.70
C ASN A 237 -7.60 -19.23 -11.93
N LEU A 238 -6.36 -19.74 -11.76
CA LEU A 238 -5.61 -20.38 -12.82
C LEU A 238 -6.36 -21.59 -13.46
N TYR A 239 -7.22 -22.26 -12.68
CA TYR A 239 -7.95 -23.45 -13.12
C TYR A 239 -9.46 -23.29 -13.15
N GLU A 240 -9.99 -22.10 -12.82
CA GLU A 240 -11.43 -21.80 -12.77
C GLU A 240 -12.21 -22.81 -11.93
N VAL A 241 -11.68 -23.17 -10.75
CA VAL A 241 -12.29 -24.11 -9.79
C VAL A 241 -12.48 -23.46 -8.43
N ASP A 242 -13.48 -23.92 -7.67
CA ASP A 242 -13.78 -23.36 -6.34
C ASP A 242 -12.90 -23.96 -5.23
N ASP A 243 -12.47 -25.20 -5.40
CA ASP A 243 -11.69 -25.93 -4.40
C ASP A 243 -10.18 -25.71 -4.57
N VAL A 244 -9.53 -25.20 -3.51
CA VAL A 244 -8.09 -24.90 -3.48
C VAL A 244 -7.26 -26.18 -3.60
N SER A 245 -7.68 -27.28 -2.98
CA SER A 245 -6.94 -28.54 -3.02
C SER A 245 -6.98 -29.16 -4.42
N GLU A 246 -8.14 -29.13 -5.09
CA GLU A 246 -8.25 -29.55 -6.49
C GLU A 246 -7.34 -28.69 -7.39
N ALA A 247 -7.36 -27.36 -7.18
CA ALA A 247 -6.51 -26.43 -7.93
C ALA A 247 -5.02 -26.71 -7.72
N ALA A 248 -4.60 -26.96 -6.47
CA ALA A 248 -3.22 -27.27 -6.13
C ALA A 248 -2.73 -28.55 -6.81
N HIS A 249 -3.56 -29.61 -6.84
CA HIS A 249 -3.21 -30.85 -7.54
C HIS A 249 -3.06 -30.62 -9.06
N LYS A 250 -3.93 -29.82 -9.68
CA LYS A 250 -3.79 -29.46 -11.10
C LYS A 250 -2.52 -28.65 -11.36
N LEU A 251 -2.23 -27.70 -10.50
CA LEU A 251 -1.05 -26.81 -10.59
C LEU A 251 0.25 -27.64 -10.50
N ARG A 252 0.29 -28.59 -9.57
CA ARG A 252 1.39 -29.53 -9.47
C ARG A 252 1.53 -30.41 -10.72
N ALA A 253 0.44 -30.99 -11.20
CA ALA A 253 0.46 -31.85 -12.39
C ALA A 253 1.01 -31.13 -13.62
N ASP A 254 0.61 -29.85 -13.81
CA ASP A 254 1.07 -29.04 -14.94
C ASP A 254 2.55 -28.65 -14.85
N VAL A 255 3.09 -28.49 -13.64
CA VAL A 255 4.51 -28.16 -13.45
C VAL A 255 5.41 -29.39 -13.57
N ASP A 256 4.90 -30.57 -13.20
CA ASP A 256 5.63 -31.84 -13.29
C ASP A 256 5.73 -32.38 -14.73
N ASP A 257 4.85 -31.91 -15.63
CA ASP A 257 4.80 -32.38 -17.03
C ASP A 257 5.34 -31.26 -17.98
N PRO A 258 6.49 -31.50 -18.64
CA PRO A 258 7.06 -30.54 -19.60
C PRO A 258 6.14 -30.20 -20.78
N GLU A 259 5.16 -31.06 -21.12
CA GLU A 259 4.25 -30.80 -22.24
C GLU A 259 3.14 -29.78 -21.83
N THR A 260 2.77 -29.74 -20.55
CA THR A 260 1.73 -28.82 -20.02
C THR A 260 2.30 -27.52 -19.49
N LEU A 261 3.59 -27.47 -19.18
CA LEU A 261 4.25 -26.26 -18.65
C LEU A 261 4.02 -25.00 -19.51
N PRO A 262 4.08 -25.03 -20.87
CA PRO A 262 3.77 -23.84 -21.67
C PRO A 262 2.34 -23.33 -21.44
N HIS A 263 1.37 -24.22 -21.31
CA HIS A 263 -0.02 -23.84 -21.03
C HIS A 263 -0.21 -23.28 -19.61
N LEU A 264 0.54 -23.79 -18.65
CA LEU A 264 0.58 -23.19 -17.32
C LEU A 264 1.11 -21.75 -17.37
N MET A 265 2.19 -21.51 -18.11
CA MET A 265 2.74 -20.16 -18.27
C MET A 265 1.75 -19.19 -18.94
N GLU A 266 0.98 -19.64 -19.93
CA GLU A 266 -0.10 -18.85 -20.55
C GLU A 266 -1.22 -18.51 -19.55
N ARG A 267 -1.59 -19.43 -18.66
CA ARG A 267 -2.58 -19.17 -17.60
C ARG A 267 -2.05 -18.19 -16.57
N ILE A 268 -0.79 -18.35 -16.14
CA ILE A 268 -0.14 -17.44 -15.21
C ILE A 268 -0.08 -16.03 -15.80
N ASP A 269 0.31 -15.89 -17.08
CA ASP A 269 0.37 -14.61 -17.77
C ASP A 269 -1.00 -13.92 -17.78
N ARG A 270 -2.06 -14.63 -18.17
CA ARG A 270 -3.43 -14.12 -18.21
C ARG A 270 -3.90 -13.67 -16.83
N GLU A 271 -3.72 -14.53 -15.82
CA GLU A 271 -4.14 -14.23 -14.45
C GLU A 271 -3.40 -13.01 -13.87
N LEU A 272 -2.09 -12.91 -14.10
CA LEU A 272 -1.32 -11.76 -13.63
C LEU A 272 -1.68 -10.45 -14.33
N GLN A 273 -2.07 -10.49 -15.61
CA GLN A 273 -2.57 -9.30 -16.28
C GLN A 273 -3.93 -8.82 -15.72
N GLU A 274 -4.78 -9.74 -15.26
CA GLU A 274 -6.02 -9.39 -14.58
C GLU A 274 -5.76 -8.93 -13.14
N TYR A 275 -4.88 -9.59 -12.42
CA TYR A 275 -4.57 -9.31 -11.01
C TYR A 275 -3.83 -7.99 -10.80
N ILE A 276 -2.85 -7.67 -11.65
CA ILE A 276 -2.04 -6.45 -11.55
C ILE A 276 -2.72 -5.28 -12.29
N ASP A 277 -3.48 -5.56 -13.34
CA ASP A 277 -4.10 -4.57 -14.24
C ASP A 277 -3.12 -3.50 -14.79
N PRO A 278 -1.98 -3.91 -15.39
CA PRO A 278 -0.95 -2.98 -15.88
C PRO A 278 -1.48 -2.05 -16.98
N ARG A 279 -2.52 -2.45 -17.70
CA ARG A 279 -3.18 -1.63 -18.72
C ARG A 279 -3.73 -0.34 -18.11
N THR A 280 -4.45 -0.43 -16.99
CA THR A 280 -5.02 0.75 -16.33
C THR A 280 -3.93 1.68 -15.84
N GLN A 281 -2.84 1.16 -15.28
CA GLN A 281 -1.72 1.99 -14.81
C GLN A 281 -0.99 2.68 -15.97
N LEU A 282 -0.81 2.01 -17.10
CA LEU A 282 -0.25 2.62 -18.31
C LEU A 282 -1.15 3.72 -18.88
N ILE A 283 -2.48 3.51 -18.93
CA ILE A 283 -3.43 4.54 -19.35
C ILE A 283 -3.36 5.76 -18.42
N ASN A 284 -3.38 5.54 -17.10
CA ASN A 284 -3.26 6.62 -16.11
C ASN A 284 -1.94 7.39 -16.28
N LEU A 285 -0.83 6.69 -16.56
CA LEU A 285 0.44 7.35 -16.83
C LEU A 285 0.37 8.22 -18.09
N MET A 286 -0.25 7.75 -19.18
CA MET A 286 -0.38 8.51 -20.41
C MET A 286 -1.28 9.74 -20.21
N GLU A 287 -2.46 9.56 -19.63
CA GLU A 287 -3.45 10.64 -19.48
C GLU A 287 -3.09 11.65 -18.40
N GLU A 288 -2.75 11.19 -17.22
CA GLU A 288 -2.47 12.06 -16.05
C GLU A 288 -0.99 12.47 -15.96
N GLY A 289 -0.09 11.53 -16.28
CA GLY A 289 1.34 11.73 -16.15
C GLY A 289 1.94 12.49 -17.32
N LEU A 290 1.75 12.01 -18.52
CA LEU A 290 2.36 12.54 -19.74
C LEU A 290 1.43 13.50 -20.50
N ARG A 291 0.12 13.47 -20.21
CA ARG A 291 -0.91 14.31 -20.85
C ARG A 291 -0.98 14.13 -22.37
N ILE A 292 -0.91 12.88 -22.82
CA ILE A 292 -1.02 12.47 -24.23
C ILE A 292 -2.28 11.61 -24.46
#